data_ef729fc10a60fb10d5ee926e625bcfc8
#
_entry.id   ef729fc10a60fb10d5ee926e625bcfc8
#
_cell.length_a   1.000
_cell.length_b   1.000
_cell.length_c   1.000
_cell.angle_alpha   90.00
_cell.angle_beta   90.00
_cell.angle_gamma   90.00
#
_symmetry.space_group_name_H-M   'P 1'
#
loop_
_entity.id
_entity.type
_entity.pdbx_description
1 polymer ?
#
loop_
_entity_poly.entity_id
_entity_poly.type
_entity_poly.pdbx_seq_one_letter_code
_entity_poly.pdbx_strand_id
1 'polypeptide(L)'
;MLLNIVGLALFLSWYIPVNHGFWLPIDADIFYFFNQKLVESKAFLWLVALTNNRAFDGCSLLAMGMLMLSFWLKENAPGRRRIVIIGLVMLLTAVVLNQLGQALIPVKRASPTLTFTNINRVSKLLSVPTKDASRDSFPGDHGMMLLIFRHSCGVISASC
;
A
#
# COMPACT_ATOMS: atom_id res chain seq x y z
N MET A 1 8.88 -0.42 -22.43
CA MET A 1 7.65 -0.08 -23.17
C MET A 1 6.62 -1.20 -23.11
N LEU A 2 6.93 -2.45 -23.47
CA LEU A 2 6.00 -3.59 -23.45
C LEU A 2 5.34 -3.81 -22.07
N LEU A 3 6.12 -3.81 -20.98
CA LEU A 3 5.63 -3.97 -19.62
C LEU A 3 4.61 -2.91 -19.20
N ASN A 4 4.77 -1.67 -19.64
CA ASN A 4 3.83 -0.60 -19.34
C ASN A 4 2.51 -0.79 -20.10
N ILE A 5 2.58 -1.28 -21.34
CA ILE A 5 1.39 -1.59 -22.15
C ILE A 5 0.61 -2.75 -21.52
N VAL A 6 1.32 -3.81 -21.12
CA VAL A 6 0.71 -4.96 -20.43
C VAL A 6 0.08 -4.53 -19.10
N GLY A 7 0.79 -3.72 -18.30
CA GLY A 7 0.27 -3.19 -17.05
C GLY A 7 -0.98 -2.34 -17.23
N LEU A 8 -0.98 -1.46 -18.24
CA LEU A 8 -2.14 -0.64 -18.59
C LEU A 8 -3.31 -1.50 -19.07
N ALA A 9 -3.06 -2.49 -19.92
CA ALA A 9 -4.10 -3.40 -20.41
C ALA A 9 -4.74 -4.21 -19.26
N LEU A 10 -3.94 -4.73 -18.34
CA LEU A 10 -4.43 -5.42 -17.13
C LEU A 10 -5.24 -4.47 -16.24
N PHE A 11 -4.76 -3.26 -16.02
CA PHE A 11 -5.51 -2.27 -15.25
C PHE A 11 -6.86 -1.93 -15.90
N LEU A 12 -6.89 -1.68 -17.21
CA LEU A 12 -8.11 -1.37 -17.93
C LEU A 12 -9.09 -2.56 -17.95
N SER A 13 -8.59 -3.80 -18.05
CA SER A 13 -9.43 -5.00 -17.99
C SER A 13 -10.13 -5.18 -16.64
N TRP A 14 -9.54 -4.65 -15.56
CA TRP A 14 -10.12 -4.64 -14.24
C TRP A 14 -11.03 -3.42 -14.01
N TYR A 15 -10.66 -2.25 -14.57
CA TYR A 15 -11.32 -0.96 -14.29
C TYR A 15 -12.60 -0.76 -15.13
N ILE A 16 -12.56 -1.09 -16.43
CA ILE A 16 -13.66 -0.79 -17.36
C ILE A 16 -14.92 -1.66 -17.12
N PRO A 17 -14.82 -2.99 -16.89
CA PRO A 17 -16.02 -3.80 -16.74
C PRO A 17 -16.81 -3.46 -15.48
N VAL A 18 -18.12 -3.32 -15.63
CA VAL A 18 -19.04 -3.22 -14.48
C VAL A 18 -18.89 -4.47 -13.61
N ASN A 19 -18.73 -4.28 -12.30
CA ASN A 19 -18.47 -5.37 -11.33
C ASN A 19 -17.15 -6.14 -11.60
N HIS A 20 -16.15 -5.48 -12.22
CA HIS A 20 -14.81 -6.05 -12.48
C HIS A 20 -14.78 -7.32 -13.34
N GLY A 21 -15.88 -7.66 -14.04
CA GLY A 21 -15.95 -8.76 -15.00
C GLY A 21 -15.42 -10.10 -14.43
N PHE A 22 -14.49 -10.73 -15.15
CA PHE A 22 -13.88 -12.02 -14.75
C PHE A 22 -12.92 -11.91 -13.52
N TRP A 23 -12.53 -10.69 -13.13
CA TRP A 23 -11.68 -10.50 -11.95
C TRP A 23 -12.41 -10.71 -10.63
N LEU A 24 -13.74 -10.47 -10.60
CA LEU A 24 -14.50 -10.60 -9.35
C LEU A 24 -14.47 -12.02 -8.74
N PRO A 25 -14.69 -13.11 -9.50
CA PRO A 25 -14.55 -14.45 -8.93
C PRO A 25 -13.13 -14.79 -8.51
N ILE A 26 -12.12 -14.36 -9.28
CA ILE A 26 -10.71 -14.56 -8.92
C ILE A 26 -10.37 -13.83 -7.61
N ASP A 27 -10.77 -12.58 -7.50
CA ASP A 27 -10.58 -11.78 -6.27
C ASP A 27 -11.29 -12.42 -5.07
N ALA A 28 -12.50 -12.95 -5.28
CA ALA A 28 -13.27 -13.64 -4.24
C ALA A 28 -12.57 -14.93 -3.77
N ASP A 29 -12.13 -15.76 -4.70
CA ASP A 29 -11.44 -17.03 -4.39
C ASP A 29 -10.13 -16.78 -3.63
N ILE A 30 -9.33 -15.83 -4.08
CA ILE A 30 -8.11 -15.42 -3.39
C ILE A 30 -8.43 -14.89 -1.98
N PHE A 31 -9.44 -14.04 -1.87
CA PHE A 31 -9.85 -13.49 -0.58
C PHE A 31 -10.30 -14.59 0.40
N TYR A 32 -11.17 -15.51 -0.01
CA TYR A 32 -11.64 -16.58 0.84
C TYR A 32 -10.52 -17.55 1.23
N PHE A 33 -9.61 -17.85 0.32
CA PHE A 33 -8.43 -18.66 0.63
C PHE A 33 -7.61 -18.06 1.79
N PHE A 34 -7.27 -16.77 1.70
CA PHE A 34 -6.52 -16.10 2.78
C PHE A 34 -7.37 -15.88 4.04
N ASN A 35 -8.67 -15.63 3.90
CA ASN A 35 -9.57 -15.45 5.03
C ASN A 35 -9.72 -16.74 5.87
N GLN A 36 -9.73 -17.89 5.21
CA GLN A 36 -9.74 -19.19 5.88
C GLN A 36 -8.43 -19.43 6.65
N LYS A 37 -7.28 -19.04 6.08
CA LYS A 37 -5.98 -19.13 6.75
C LYS A 37 -5.89 -18.34 8.07
N LEU A 38 -6.72 -17.32 8.27
CA LEU A 38 -6.78 -16.58 9.53
C LEU A 38 -7.22 -17.46 10.71
N VAL A 39 -8.06 -18.43 10.47
CA VAL A 39 -8.56 -19.36 11.53
C VAL A 39 -7.62 -20.55 11.67
N GLU A 40 -7.04 -21.03 10.56
CA GLU A 40 -6.17 -22.21 10.57
C GLU A 40 -4.79 -21.94 11.20
N SER A 41 -4.27 -20.70 11.07
CA SER A 41 -2.91 -20.36 11.52
C SER A 41 -2.88 -19.13 12.41
N LYS A 42 -2.59 -19.33 13.71
CA LYS A 42 -2.39 -18.22 14.65
C LYS A 42 -1.25 -17.29 14.26
N ALA A 43 -0.16 -17.83 13.67
CA ALA A 43 0.97 -17.02 13.21
C ALA A 43 0.55 -16.09 12.07
N PHE A 44 -0.22 -16.61 11.11
CA PHE A 44 -0.75 -15.80 10.01
C PHE A 44 -1.74 -14.75 10.51
N LEU A 45 -2.62 -15.10 11.45
CA LEU A 45 -3.56 -14.17 12.08
C LEU A 45 -2.82 -12.99 12.75
N TRP A 46 -1.77 -13.27 13.52
CA TRP A 46 -0.96 -12.23 14.15
C TRP A 46 -0.18 -11.39 13.13
N LEU A 47 0.36 -12.01 12.08
CA LEU A 47 1.03 -11.30 10.99
C LEU A 47 0.08 -10.27 10.36
N VAL A 48 -1.14 -10.70 10.00
CA VAL A 48 -2.16 -9.82 9.41
C VAL A 48 -2.62 -8.75 10.39
N ALA A 49 -2.78 -9.09 11.68
CA ALA A 49 -3.15 -8.12 12.70
C ALA A 49 -2.10 -7.02 12.86
N LEU A 50 -0.81 -7.37 12.89
CA LEU A 50 0.30 -6.43 13.03
C LEU A 50 0.42 -5.52 11.80
N THR A 51 0.38 -6.10 10.60
CA THR A 51 0.53 -5.33 9.34
C THR A 51 -0.68 -4.45 9.06
N ASN A 52 -1.85 -4.81 9.57
CA ASN A 52 -3.11 -4.05 9.39
C ASN A 52 -3.40 -3.08 10.54
N ASN A 53 -2.47 -2.91 11.46
CA ASN A 53 -2.58 -1.96 12.56
C ASN A 53 -2.02 -0.59 12.17
N ARG A 54 -2.65 0.49 12.64
CA ARG A 54 -2.15 1.87 12.43
C ARG A 54 -0.76 2.12 13.01
N ALA A 55 -0.39 1.41 14.06
CA ALA A 55 0.95 1.49 14.64
C ALA A 55 2.02 1.02 13.66
N PHE A 56 1.72 0.02 12.82
CA PHE A 56 2.65 -0.46 11.79
C PHE A 56 2.96 0.62 10.75
N ASP A 57 1.96 1.41 10.36
CA ASP A 57 2.17 2.55 9.44
C ASP A 57 3.13 3.57 10.04
N GLY A 58 2.93 3.90 11.33
CA GLY A 58 3.82 4.81 12.06
C GLY A 58 5.25 4.26 12.18
N CYS A 59 5.41 2.97 12.53
CA CYS A 59 6.72 2.32 12.59
C CYS A 59 7.42 2.29 11.22
N SER A 60 6.68 2.02 10.15
CA SER A 60 7.22 2.02 8.79
C SER A 60 7.69 3.41 8.37
N LEU A 61 6.91 4.45 8.69
CA LEU A 61 7.28 5.83 8.42
C LEU A 61 8.54 6.24 9.22
N LEU A 62 8.61 5.86 10.49
CA LEU A 62 9.79 6.10 11.32
C LEU A 62 11.03 5.37 10.78
N ALA A 63 10.89 4.11 10.37
CA ALA A 63 11.98 3.34 9.79
C ALA A 63 12.50 3.98 8.50
N MET A 64 11.61 4.46 7.64
CA MET A 64 11.96 5.20 6.42
C MET A 64 12.68 6.51 6.76
N GLY A 65 12.18 7.25 7.74
CA GLY A 65 12.80 8.50 8.21
C GLY A 65 14.19 8.26 8.78
N MET A 66 14.38 7.22 9.59
CA MET A 66 15.69 6.84 10.14
C MET A 66 16.67 6.42 9.05
N LEU A 67 16.21 5.70 8.04
CA LEU A 67 17.05 5.33 6.90
C LEU A 67 17.51 6.58 6.13
N MET A 68 16.60 7.50 5.83
CA MET A 68 16.95 8.78 5.19
C MET A 68 17.92 9.61 6.05
N LEU A 69 17.71 9.63 7.37
CA LEU A 69 18.61 10.30 8.30
C LEU A 69 19.99 9.66 8.30
N SER A 70 20.10 8.33 8.22
CA SER A 70 21.38 7.63 8.18
C SER A 70 22.21 8.00 6.95
N PHE A 71 21.58 8.19 5.80
CA PHE A 71 22.23 8.72 4.60
C PHE A 71 22.65 10.19 4.80
N TRP A 72 21.73 11.01 5.31
CA TRP A 72 22.00 12.43 5.54
C TRP A 72 23.17 12.69 6.47
N LEU A 73 23.35 11.88 7.53
CA LEU A 73 24.46 12.01 8.48
C LEU A 73 25.81 11.67 7.88
N LYS A 74 25.85 10.79 6.88
CA LYS A 74 27.09 10.38 6.20
C LYS A 74 27.55 11.36 5.11
N GLU A 75 26.64 12.22 4.67
CA GLU A 75 26.90 13.13 3.54
C GLU A 75 27.47 14.48 3.95
N ASN A 76 28.19 15.12 3.03
CA ASN A 76 28.65 16.50 3.13
C ASN A 76 27.49 17.50 2.88
N ALA A 77 27.75 18.81 3.02
CA ALA A 77 26.73 19.84 2.90
C ALA A 77 25.93 19.80 1.57
N PRO A 78 26.54 19.66 0.37
CA PRO A 78 25.77 19.52 -0.87
C PRO A 78 24.97 18.23 -0.95
N GLY A 79 25.51 17.10 -0.46
CA GLY A 79 24.80 15.83 -0.40
C GLY A 79 23.58 15.88 0.53
N ARG A 80 23.72 16.49 1.69
CA ARG A 80 22.61 16.73 2.64
C ARG A 80 21.48 17.52 2.00
N ARG A 81 21.80 18.62 1.30
CA ARG A 81 20.81 19.42 0.58
C ARG A 81 20.07 18.60 -0.47
N ARG A 82 20.79 17.75 -1.19
CA ARG A 82 20.21 16.85 -2.22
C ARG A 82 19.22 15.86 -1.60
N ILE A 83 19.59 15.21 -0.48
CA ILE A 83 18.72 14.26 0.23
C ILE A 83 17.43 14.95 0.70
N VAL A 84 17.52 16.16 1.25
CA VAL A 84 16.36 16.94 1.67
C VAL A 84 15.46 17.27 0.48
N ILE A 85 16.01 17.70 -0.66
CA ILE A 85 15.24 17.98 -1.87
C ILE A 85 14.53 16.71 -2.37
N ILE A 86 15.24 15.58 -2.44
CA ILE A 86 14.63 14.30 -2.85
C ILE A 86 13.50 13.90 -1.90
N GLY A 87 13.70 14.02 -0.58
CA GLY A 87 12.68 13.73 0.41
C GLY A 87 11.44 14.62 0.27
N LEU A 88 11.61 15.91 0.02
CA LEU A 88 10.51 16.85 -0.23
C LEU A 88 9.77 16.53 -1.53
N VAL A 89 10.49 16.24 -2.61
CA VAL A 89 9.88 15.85 -3.89
C VAL A 89 9.11 14.55 -3.72
N MET A 90 9.66 13.57 -3.01
CA MET A 90 9.00 12.31 -2.70
C MET A 90 7.70 12.53 -1.94
N LEU A 91 7.72 13.34 -0.89
CA LEU A 91 6.53 13.66 -0.09
C LEU A 91 5.47 14.38 -0.93
N LEU A 92 5.87 15.41 -1.69
CA LEU A 92 4.97 16.14 -2.59
C LEU A 92 4.35 15.21 -3.64
N THR A 93 5.15 14.35 -4.26
CA THR A 93 4.67 13.39 -5.26
C THR A 93 3.66 12.43 -4.64
N ALA A 94 3.92 11.93 -3.44
CA ALA A 94 3.00 11.04 -2.74
C ALA A 94 1.66 11.72 -2.44
N VAL A 95 1.69 12.96 -1.93
CA VAL A 95 0.48 13.75 -1.62
C VAL A 95 -0.29 14.07 -2.90
N VAL A 96 0.39 14.55 -3.95
CA VAL A 96 -0.25 14.91 -5.22
C VAL A 96 -0.86 13.69 -5.89
N LEU A 97 -0.13 12.57 -5.97
CA LEU A 97 -0.65 11.34 -6.59
C LEU A 97 -1.83 10.76 -5.79
N ASN A 98 -1.80 10.85 -4.46
CA ASN A 98 -2.92 10.41 -3.63
C ASN A 98 -4.16 11.28 -3.87
N GLN A 99 -4.02 12.60 -3.89
CA GLN A 99 -5.11 13.53 -4.16
C GLN A 99 -5.67 13.38 -5.59
N LEU A 100 -4.78 13.25 -6.57
CA LEU A 100 -5.18 13.00 -7.96
C LEU A 100 -5.88 11.64 -8.11
N GLY A 101 -5.37 10.60 -7.45
CA GLY A 101 -6.00 9.28 -7.45
C GLY A 101 -7.42 9.33 -6.91
N GLN A 102 -7.63 10.02 -5.79
CA GLN A 102 -8.96 10.18 -5.19
C GLN A 102 -9.90 11.05 -6.04
N ALA A 103 -9.35 12.07 -6.73
CA ALA A 103 -10.15 12.98 -7.56
C ALA A 103 -10.50 12.40 -8.93
N LEU A 104 -9.55 11.69 -9.58
CA LEU A 104 -9.71 11.15 -10.93
C LEU A 104 -10.40 9.78 -10.95
N ILE A 105 -10.28 9.03 -9.87
CA ILE A 105 -10.86 7.68 -9.75
C ILE A 105 -11.97 7.72 -8.70
N PRO A 106 -13.20 8.09 -9.06
CA PRO A 106 -14.32 8.21 -8.12
C PRO A 106 -14.85 6.85 -7.64
N VAL A 107 -14.10 5.78 -7.83
CA VAL A 107 -14.47 4.43 -7.40
C VAL A 107 -14.12 4.25 -5.94
N LYS A 108 -15.12 4.43 -5.08
CA LYS A 108 -15.02 4.03 -3.67
C LYS A 108 -15.22 2.53 -3.57
N ARG A 109 -14.16 1.81 -3.25
CA ARG A 109 -14.24 0.36 -3.05
C ARG A 109 -14.20 0.07 -1.55
N ALA A 110 -15.30 -0.46 -1.05
CA ALA A 110 -15.33 -0.98 0.31
C ALA A 110 -14.40 -2.19 0.43
N SER A 111 -13.83 -2.38 1.62
CA SER A 111 -12.99 -3.54 1.87
C SER A 111 -13.79 -4.84 1.65
N PRO A 112 -13.16 -5.93 1.18
CA PRO A 112 -13.82 -7.22 0.96
C PRO A 112 -14.56 -7.72 2.20
N THR A 113 -14.10 -7.36 3.38
CA THR A 113 -14.73 -7.68 4.67
C THR A 113 -16.09 -7.00 4.89
N LEU A 114 -16.46 -6.03 4.09
CA LEU A 114 -17.78 -5.39 4.12
C LEU A 114 -18.71 -5.88 3.00
N THR A 115 -18.14 -6.48 1.95
CA THR A 115 -18.87 -6.92 0.75
C THR A 115 -19.20 -8.40 0.74
N PHE A 116 -18.30 -9.23 1.29
CA PHE A 116 -18.50 -10.67 1.33
C PHE A 116 -19.17 -11.13 2.62
N THR A 117 -19.92 -12.23 2.55
CA THR A 117 -20.58 -12.89 3.68
C THR A 117 -19.72 -14.03 4.24
N ASN A 118 -20.01 -14.49 5.45
CA ASN A 118 -19.31 -15.60 6.12
C ASN A 118 -17.79 -15.43 6.19
N ILE A 119 -17.35 -14.25 6.65
CA ILE A 119 -15.95 -13.90 6.74
C ILE A 119 -15.43 -13.83 8.16
N ASN A 120 -14.17 -14.19 8.32
CA ASN A 120 -13.44 -14.02 9.56
C ASN A 120 -12.82 -12.61 9.60
N ARG A 121 -13.13 -11.84 10.65
CA ARG A 121 -12.53 -10.52 10.86
C ARG A 121 -11.46 -10.59 11.92
N VAL A 122 -10.28 -10.07 11.62
CA VAL A 122 -9.13 -10.05 12.53
C VAL A 122 -9.46 -9.29 13.80
N SER A 123 -10.16 -8.16 13.71
CA SER A 123 -10.62 -7.39 14.86
C SER A 123 -11.52 -8.18 15.82
N LYS A 124 -12.31 -9.12 15.30
CA LYS A 124 -13.16 -10.00 16.12
C LYS A 124 -12.39 -11.18 16.70
N LEU A 125 -11.42 -11.72 15.95
CA LEU A 125 -10.66 -12.90 16.38
C LEU A 125 -9.63 -12.58 17.47
N LEU A 126 -9.02 -11.39 17.43
CA LEU A 126 -7.97 -10.99 18.37
C LEU A 126 -8.38 -9.84 19.30
N SER A 127 -9.57 -9.25 19.15
CA SER A 127 -10.00 -8.05 19.88
C SER A 127 -9.01 -6.87 19.79
N VAL A 128 -8.23 -6.80 18.70
CA VAL A 128 -7.23 -5.76 18.44
C VAL A 128 -7.79 -4.81 17.39
N PRO A 129 -7.64 -3.49 17.55
CA PRO A 129 -8.08 -2.52 16.56
C PRO A 129 -7.27 -2.68 15.28
N THR A 130 -7.91 -3.14 14.21
CA THR A 130 -7.34 -3.30 12.87
C THR A 130 -8.16 -2.55 11.85
N LYS A 131 -7.55 -2.18 10.73
CA LYS A 131 -8.21 -1.50 9.59
C LYS A 131 -8.96 -2.49 8.68
N ASP A 132 -9.58 -3.52 9.24
CA ASP A 132 -10.21 -4.59 8.47
C ASP A 132 -11.61 -4.25 7.92
N ALA A 133 -12.15 -3.06 8.22
CA ALA A 133 -13.47 -2.62 7.79
C ALA A 133 -13.45 -1.17 7.29
N SER A 134 -12.68 -0.90 6.23
CA SER A 134 -12.67 0.39 5.57
C SER A 134 -13.77 0.48 4.50
N ARG A 135 -14.48 1.62 4.45
CA ARG A 135 -15.44 1.91 3.37
C ARG A 135 -14.75 2.42 2.11
N ASP A 136 -13.49 2.82 2.23
CA ASP A 136 -12.68 3.39 1.16
C ASP A 136 -11.29 2.75 1.22
N SER A 137 -11.11 1.68 0.46
CA SER A 137 -9.87 0.89 0.43
C SER A 137 -9.08 1.10 -0.87
N PHE A 138 -9.54 1.97 -1.76
CA PHE A 138 -8.89 2.26 -3.03
C PHE A 138 -8.82 3.77 -3.26
N PRO A 139 -7.68 4.30 -3.80
CA PRO A 139 -6.43 3.59 -4.09
C PRO A 139 -5.62 3.26 -2.84
N GLY A 140 -4.88 2.15 -2.88
CA GLY A 140 -3.99 1.74 -1.78
C GLY A 140 -2.73 2.59 -1.73
N ASP A 141 -2.62 3.44 -0.73
CA ASP A 141 -1.52 4.40 -0.52
C ASP A 141 -0.18 3.73 -0.15
N HIS A 142 -0.21 2.59 0.54
CA HIS A 142 1.00 1.88 0.98
C HIS A 142 1.87 1.40 -0.19
N GLY A 143 1.27 0.79 -1.22
CA GLY A 143 2.00 0.33 -2.40
C GLY A 143 2.66 1.47 -3.16
N MET A 144 1.95 2.58 -3.31
CA MET A 144 2.45 3.79 -3.96
C MET A 144 3.61 4.41 -3.17
N MET A 145 3.48 4.51 -1.85
CA MET A 145 4.54 5.02 -0.98
C MET A 145 5.82 4.18 -1.07
N LEU A 146 5.71 2.85 -1.06
CA LEU A 146 6.85 1.94 -1.19
C LEU A 146 7.56 2.08 -2.56
N LEU A 147 6.80 2.23 -3.65
CA LEU A 147 7.36 2.42 -4.98
C LEU A 147 8.11 3.75 -5.10
N ILE A 148 7.54 4.84 -4.60
CA ILE A 148 8.17 6.17 -4.59
C ILE A 148 9.44 6.13 -3.75
N PHE A 149 9.40 5.52 -2.57
CA PHE A 149 10.54 5.39 -1.67
C PHE A 149 11.67 4.58 -2.31
N ARG A 150 11.36 3.41 -2.91
CA ARG A 150 12.33 2.58 -3.62
C ARG A 150 13.02 3.35 -4.73
N HIS A 151 12.26 4.09 -5.53
CA HIS A 151 12.81 4.89 -6.62
C HIS A 151 13.76 5.97 -6.10
N SER A 152 13.35 6.69 -5.06
CA SER A 152 14.14 7.75 -4.44
C SER A 152 15.43 7.24 -3.82
N CYS A 153 15.40 6.10 -3.13
CA CYS A 153 16.60 5.45 -2.59
C CYS A 153 17.56 5.00 -3.71
N GLY A 154 17.03 4.50 -4.83
CA GLY A 154 17.84 4.14 -5.99
C GLY A 154 18.58 5.34 -6.59
N VAL A 155 17.93 6.51 -6.65
CA VAL A 155 18.56 7.77 -7.11
C VAL A 155 19.64 8.24 -6.15
N ILE A 156 19.45 8.12 -4.86
CA ILE A 156 20.45 8.48 -3.84
C ILE A 156 21.67 7.55 -3.96
N SER A 157 21.44 6.23 -4.00
CA SER A 157 22.51 5.23 -4.06
C SER A 157 23.32 5.26 -5.36
N ALA A 158 22.72 5.59 -6.49
CA ALA A 158 23.41 5.71 -7.77
C ALA A 158 24.28 6.97 -7.88
N SER A 159 24.24 7.84 -6.90
CA SER A 159 24.87 9.15 -6.90
C SER A 159 25.99 9.29 -5.86
N CYS A 160 26.19 8.26 -5.03
CA CYS A 160 27.31 8.07 -4.12
C CYS A 160 28.40 7.23 -4.77
#